data_7d29d4eec7fe5e039acd23128677b740
#
_entry.id   7d29d4eec7fe5e039acd23128677b740
#
_cell.length_a   1.000
_cell.length_b   1.000
_cell.length_c   1.000
_cell.angle_alpha   90.00
_cell.angle_beta   90.00
_cell.angle_gamma   90.00
#
_symmetry.space_group_name_H-M   'P 1'
#
loop_
_entity.id
_entity.type
_entity.pdbx_description
1 polymer ?
#
loop_
_entity_poly.entity_id
_entity_poly.type
_entity_poly.pdbx_seq_one_letter_code
_entity_poly.pdbx_strand_id
1 'polypeptide(L)'
;MDIYTTVEEKYLQAIEELHWGELPKALQYFKEIIAFDEEYARAYFQMGNLYYHHFKDYRTAGYYYKRCAELEPEFPDVWEPYLKLVITLKMHKLVDQIAEKAINTAGVCIAHIYQDLGLNAEQHQKYEEARYFFKKAEQFNAALDEQSLLQEHQNRIKNKIESAKAMIYNLQG
;
A
#
# COMPACT_ATOMS: atom_id res chain seq x y z
N MET A 1 -26.53 16.17 -13.63
CA MET A 1 -25.53 16.85 -12.76
C MET A 1 -26.09 18.18 -12.42
N ASP A 2 -26.34 18.46 -11.14
CA ASP A 2 -26.79 19.80 -10.74
C ASP A 2 -25.72 20.81 -11.11
N ILE A 3 -26.14 21.86 -11.83
CA ILE A 3 -25.27 22.84 -12.49
C ILE A 3 -24.44 23.68 -11.49
N TYR A 4 -24.60 23.44 -10.20
CA TYR A 4 -24.01 24.23 -9.11
C TYR A 4 -23.05 23.46 -8.20
N THR A 5 -22.88 22.16 -8.38
CA THR A 5 -21.98 21.37 -7.54
C THR A 5 -20.62 21.22 -8.23
N THR A 6 -19.57 21.76 -7.61
CA THR A 6 -18.21 21.59 -8.10
C THR A 6 -17.74 20.15 -7.96
N VAL A 7 -16.70 19.75 -8.71
CA VAL A 7 -16.07 18.41 -8.56
C VAL A 7 -15.64 18.16 -7.13
N GLU A 8 -15.09 19.18 -6.46
CA GLU A 8 -14.62 19.13 -5.09
C GLU A 8 -15.78 18.90 -4.10
N GLU A 9 -16.89 19.60 -4.25
CA GLU A 9 -18.08 19.38 -3.41
C GLU A 9 -18.65 17.97 -3.59
N LYS A 10 -18.68 17.48 -4.82
CA LYS A 10 -19.10 16.11 -5.10
C LYS A 10 -18.15 15.08 -4.53
N TYR A 11 -16.83 15.37 -4.54
CA TYR A 11 -15.84 14.50 -3.90
C TYR A 11 -16.06 14.44 -2.39
N LEU A 12 -16.30 15.56 -1.73
CA LEU A 12 -16.61 15.59 -0.28
C LEU A 12 -17.88 14.80 0.04
N GLN A 13 -18.96 14.94 -0.76
CA GLN A 13 -20.15 14.13 -0.62
C GLN A 13 -19.87 12.62 -0.79
N ALA A 14 -19.02 12.26 -1.77
CA ALA A 14 -18.61 10.88 -1.95
C ALA A 14 -17.85 10.31 -0.73
N ILE A 15 -16.99 11.12 -0.12
CA ILE A 15 -16.26 10.77 1.11
C ILE A 15 -17.22 10.62 2.31
N GLU A 16 -18.22 11.51 2.45
CA GLU A 16 -19.24 11.38 3.49
C GLU A 16 -20.03 10.08 3.34
N GLU A 17 -20.49 9.75 2.14
CA GLU A 17 -21.17 8.48 1.87
C GLU A 17 -20.27 7.25 2.10
N LEU A 18 -18.96 7.37 1.87
CA LEU A 18 -18.00 6.31 2.14
C LEU A 18 -17.87 6.02 3.64
N HIS A 19 -17.92 7.05 4.50
CA HIS A 19 -17.71 6.91 5.94
C HIS A 19 -19.00 6.63 6.73
N TRP A 20 -20.11 7.26 6.35
CA TRP A 20 -21.33 7.29 7.16
C TRP A 20 -22.56 6.80 6.43
N GLY A 21 -22.47 6.61 5.13
CA GLY A 21 -23.61 6.36 4.27
C GLY A 21 -23.53 5.04 3.53
N GLU A 22 -23.86 5.10 2.25
CA GLU A 22 -24.05 3.94 1.40
C GLU A 22 -22.90 3.78 0.37
N LEU A 23 -22.15 2.68 0.49
CA LEU A 23 -21.07 2.38 -0.45
C LEU A 23 -21.47 2.44 -1.95
N PRO A 24 -22.67 1.96 -2.37
CA PRO A 24 -23.11 2.12 -3.76
C PRO A 24 -23.23 3.57 -4.20
N LYS A 25 -23.64 4.46 -3.30
CA LYS A 25 -23.79 5.89 -3.58
C LYS A 25 -22.43 6.59 -3.67
N ALA A 26 -21.50 6.27 -2.74
CA ALA A 26 -20.12 6.73 -2.84
C ALA A 26 -19.48 6.31 -4.17
N LEU A 27 -19.63 5.04 -4.56
CA LEU A 27 -19.15 4.50 -5.83
C LEU A 27 -19.73 5.26 -7.04
N GLN A 28 -21.02 5.57 -7.00
CA GLN A 28 -21.66 6.34 -8.07
C GLN A 28 -21.07 7.74 -8.18
N TYR A 29 -20.90 8.44 -7.05
CA TYR A 29 -20.32 9.78 -7.04
C TYR A 29 -18.88 9.80 -7.59
N PHE A 30 -18.01 8.86 -7.17
CA PHE A 30 -16.65 8.78 -7.74
C PHE A 30 -16.67 8.50 -9.25
N LYS A 31 -17.57 7.65 -9.75
CA LYS A 31 -17.73 7.43 -11.20
C LYS A 31 -18.16 8.69 -11.94
N GLU A 32 -19.08 9.46 -11.38
CA GLU A 32 -19.52 10.72 -11.96
C GLU A 32 -18.43 11.78 -11.97
N ILE A 33 -17.58 11.82 -10.91
CA ILE A 33 -16.41 12.70 -10.86
C ILE A 33 -15.45 12.34 -11.99
N ILE A 34 -15.07 11.06 -12.12
CA ILE A 34 -14.17 10.60 -13.17
C ILE A 34 -14.74 10.83 -14.57
N ALA A 35 -16.06 10.68 -14.75
CA ALA A 35 -16.71 10.94 -16.04
C ALA A 35 -16.72 12.44 -16.41
N PHE A 36 -16.69 13.33 -15.43
CA PHE A 36 -16.65 14.76 -15.61
C PHE A 36 -15.21 15.29 -15.76
N ASP A 37 -14.31 14.78 -14.95
CA ASP A 37 -12.88 15.13 -14.91
C ASP A 37 -12.04 13.83 -14.86
N GLU A 38 -11.57 13.41 -16.02
CA GLU A 38 -10.77 12.18 -16.17
C GLU A 38 -9.35 12.30 -15.55
N GLU A 39 -8.93 13.50 -15.16
CA GLU A 39 -7.64 13.76 -14.53
C GLU A 39 -7.71 13.90 -13.01
N TYR A 40 -8.88 13.78 -12.40
CA TYR A 40 -9.07 13.91 -10.96
C TYR A 40 -8.52 12.67 -10.20
N ALA A 41 -7.21 12.66 -9.95
CA ALA A 41 -6.46 11.53 -9.39
C ALA A 41 -7.03 10.98 -8.07
N ARG A 42 -7.53 11.86 -7.19
CA ARG A 42 -8.09 11.47 -5.88
C ARG A 42 -9.32 10.57 -6.00
N ALA A 43 -10.16 10.75 -7.02
CA ALA A 43 -11.28 9.85 -7.25
C ALA A 43 -10.82 8.44 -7.65
N TYR A 44 -9.78 8.33 -8.47
CA TYR A 44 -9.16 7.04 -8.80
C TYR A 44 -8.57 6.36 -7.56
N PHE A 45 -7.92 7.12 -6.69
CA PHE A 45 -7.42 6.58 -5.42
C PHE A 45 -8.54 5.97 -4.58
N GLN A 46 -9.64 6.70 -4.37
CA GLN A 46 -10.78 6.20 -3.60
C GLN A 46 -11.48 5.00 -4.26
N MET A 47 -11.59 5.00 -5.59
CA MET A 47 -12.08 3.84 -6.32
C MET A 47 -11.16 2.62 -6.09
N GLY A 48 -9.85 2.81 -6.11
CA GLY A 48 -8.87 1.76 -5.77
C GLY A 48 -9.12 1.19 -4.37
N ASN A 49 -9.29 2.06 -3.37
CA ASN A 49 -9.60 1.66 -1.99
C ASN A 49 -10.91 0.90 -1.88
N LEU A 50 -11.99 1.36 -2.54
CA LEU A 50 -13.27 0.67 -2.55
C LEU A 50 -13.16 -0.75 -3.11
N TYR A 51 -12.50 -0.92 -4.25
CA TYR A 51 -12.33 -2.23 -4.86
C TYR A 51 -11.40 -3.13 -4.04
N TYR A 52 -10.36 -2.58 -3.43
CA TYR A 52 -9.45 -3.34 -2.59
C TYR A 52 -10.08 -3.80 -1.28
N HIS A 53 -10.70 -2.89 -0.52
CA HIS A 53 -11.15 -3.16 0.83
C HIS A 53 -12.56 -3.74 0.92
N HIS A 54 -13.49 -3.29 0.08
CA HIS A 54 -14.90 -3.68 0.17
C HIS A 54 -15.28 -4.77 -0.84
N PHE A 55 -14.94 -4.60 -2.10
CA PHE A 55 -15.31 -5.57 -3.14
C PHE A 55 -14.32 -6.72 -3.30
N LYS A 56 -13.11 -6.60 -2.73
CA LYS A 56 -12.01 -7.59 -2.88
C LYS A 56 -11.67 -7.92 -4.34
N ASP A 57 -11.99 -7.00 -5.25
CA ASP A 57 -11.59 -7.07 -6.65
C ASP A 57 -10.24 -6.38 -6.84
N TYR A 58 -9.20 -7.15 -6.57
CA TYR A 58 -7.81 -6.67 -6.62
C TYR A 58 -7.35 -6.26 -8.01
N ARG A 59 -7.94 -6.86 -9.06
CA ARG A 59 -7.60 -6.50 -10.44
C ARG A 59 -8.10 -5.09 -10.77
N THR A 60 -9.34 -4.81 -10.44
CA THR A 60 -9.96 -3.50 -10.64
C THR A 60 -9.31 -2.46 -9.73
N ALA A 61 -8.98 -2.80 -8.47
CA ALA A 61 -8.22 -1.92 -7.58
C ALA A 61 -6.87 -1.51 -8.18
N GLY A 62 -6.14 -2.47 -8.78
CA GLY A 62 -4.86 -2.22 -9.43
C GLY A 62 -4.95 -1.27 -10.61
N TYR A 63 -6.01 -1.37 -11.42
CA TYR A 63 -6.28 -0.40 -12.48
C TYR A 63 -6.42 1.03 -11.93
N TYR A 64 -7.20 1.20 -10.88
CA TYR A 64 -7.47 2.51 -10.29
C TYR A 64 -6.24 3.11 -9.58
N TYR A 65 -5.50 2.33 -8.78
CA TYR A 65 -4.26 2.81 -8.16
C TYR A 65 -3.21 3.20 -9.21
N LYS A 66 -3.04 2.36 -10.24
CA LYS A 66 -2.14 2.66 -11.36
C LYS A 66 -2.52 3.98 -12.03
N ARG A 67 -3.81 4.16 -12.32
CA ARG A 67 -4.29 5.37 -12.98
C ARG A 67 -4.08 6.63 -12.11
N CYS A 68 -4.34 6.54 -10.80
CA CYS A 68 -4.02 7.60 -9.86
C CYS A 68 -2.54 7.96 -9.88
N ALA A 69 -1.65 6.97 -9.77
CA ALA A 69 -0.19 7.16 -9.78
C ALA A 69 0.37 7.68 -11.12
N GLU A 70 -0.33 7.45 -12.24
CA GLU A 70 0.01 8.03 -13.56
C GLU A 70 -0.41 9.48 -13.67
N LEU A 71 -1.58 9.85 -13.14
CA LEU A 71 -2.12 11.20 -13.19
C LEU A 71 -1.39 12.13 -12.22
N GLU A 72 -1.11 11.68 -11.02
CA GLU A 72 -0.47 12.46 -9.96
C GLU A 72 0.62 11.64 -9.27
N PRO A 73 1.83 11.54 -9.86
CA PRO A 73 2.93 10.74 -9.31
C PRO A 73 3.40 11.19 -7.92
N GLU A 74 3.19 12.47 -7.60
CA GLU A 74 3.55 13.07 -6.30
C GLU A 74 2.46 12.87 -5.22
N PHE A 75 1.34 12.20 -5.54
CA PHE A 75 0.29 11.92 -4.57
C PHE A 75 0.73 10.80 -3.60
N PRO A 76 1.06 11.13 -2.33
CA PRO A 76 1.74 10.19 -1.45
C PRO A 76 0.86 9.00 -1.04
N ASP A 77 -0.45 9.23 -0.90
CA ASP A 77 -1.37 8.24 -0.31
C ASP A 77 -1.58 7.00 -1.18
N VAL A 78 -1.29 7.10 -2.49
CA VAL A 78 -1.50 5.97 -3.41
C VAL A 78 -0.44 4.88 -3.28
N TRP A 79 0.78 5.23 -2.88
CA TRP A 79 1.93 4.34 -3.02
C TRP A 79 1.91 3.13 -2.08
N GLU A 80 1.57 3.33 -0.80
CA GLU A 80 1.51 2.23 0.17
C GLU A 80 0.39 1.23 -0.17
N PRO A 81 -0.88 1.63 -0.42
CA PRO A 81 -1.92 0.70 -0.85
C PRO A 81 -1.59 0.00 -2.17
N TYR A 82 -0.97 0.69 -3.12
CA TYR A 82 -0.58 0.12 -4.38
C TYR A 82 0.53 -0.93 -4.19
N LEU A 83 1.54 -0.65 -3.33
CA LEU A 83 2.57 -1.63 -2.98
C LEU A 83 1.96 -2.88 -2.33
N LYS A 84 1.09 -2.72 -1.35
CA LYS A 84 0.38 -3.84 -0.70
C LYS A 84 -0.41 -4.69 -1.69
N LEU A 85 -1.06 -4.05 -2.65
CA LEU A 85 -1.79 -4.75 -3.70
C LEU A 85 -0.86 -5.61 -4.57
N VAL A 86 0.24 -5.04 -5.09
CA VAL A 86 1.14 -5.79 -5.98
C VAL A 86 1.90 -6.90 -5.26
N ILE A 87 2.16 -6.75 -3.96
CA ILE A 87 2.65 -7.81 -3.08
C ILE A 87 1.61 -8.95 -2.98
N THR A 88 0.36 -8.60 -2.67
CA THR A 88 -0.76 -9.55 -2.55
C THR A 88 -0.95 -10.35 -3.86
N LEU A 89 -0.82 -9.70 -5.00
CA LEU A 89 -0.92 -10.30 -6.32
C LEU A 89 0.37 -11.01 -6.78
N LYS A 90 1.44 -11.03 -5.95
CA LYS A 90 2.74 -11.64 -6.24
C LYS A 90 3.39 -11.10 -7.52
N MET A 91 3.22 -9.83 -7.80
CA MET A 91 3.75 -9.17 -9.00
C MET A 91 5.18 -8.68 -8.75
N HIS A 92 6.13 -9.59 -8.52
CA HIS A 92 7.49 -9.32 -8.01
C HIS A 92 8.22 -8.18 -8.73
N LYS A 93 8.20 -8.13 -10.06
CA LYS A 93 8.84 -7.06 -10.83
C LYS A 93 8.24 -5.68 -10.56
N LEU A 94 6.94 -5.63 -10.26
CA LEU A 94 6.23 -4.39 -10.00
C LEU A 94 6.43 -3.93 -8.56
N VAL A 95 6.65 -4.86 -7.62
CA VAL A 95 6.97 -4.54 -6.21
C VAL A 95 8.19 -3.61 -6.13
N ASP A 96 9.29 -3.97 -6.81
CA ASP A 96 10.52 -3.17 -6.78
C ASP A 96 10.30 -1.77 -7.37
N GLN A 97 9.59 -1.68 -8.50
CA GLN A 97 9.30 -0.41 -9.16
C GLN A 97 8.40 0.51 -8.33
N ILE A 98 7.35 -0.04 -7.70
CA ILE A 98 6.45 0.74 -6.87
C ILE A 98 7.13 1.17 -5.58
N ALA A 99 7.92 0.29 -4.95
CA ALA A 99 8.68 0.61 -3.75
C ALA A 99 9.68 1.74 -3.99
N GLU A 100 10.41 1.70 -5.12
CA GLU A 100 11.36 2.75 -5.50
C GLU A 100 10.65 4.11 -5.66
N LYS A 101 9.52 4.16 -6.35
CA LYS A 101 8.73 5.37 -6.51
C LYS A 101 8.21 5.87 -5.16
N ALA A 102 7.65 4.98 -4.35
CA ALA A 102 7.13 5.31 -3.02
C ALA A 102 8.19 5.95 -2.12
N ILE A 103 9.39 5.37 -2.06
CA ILE A 103 10.49 5.88 -1.22
C ILE A 103 10.96 7.27 -1.67
N ASN A 104 10.86 7.57 -2.97
CA ASN A 104 11.27 8.86 -3.53
C ASN A 104 10.16 9.92 -3.55
N THR A 105 8.92 9.57 -3.17
CA THR A 105 7.80 10.52 -3.13
C THR A 105 7.72 11.20 -1.76
N ALA A 106 7.70 12.53 -1.75
CA ALA A 106 7.56 13.32 -0.52
C ALA A 106 6.20 13.04 0.16
N GLY A 107 6.21 12.93 1.49
CA GLY A 107 4.99 12.66 2.28
C GLY A 107 4.63 11.18 2.44
N VAL A 108 5.28 10.26 1.72
CA VAL A 108 5.11 8.82 1.95
C VAL A 108 5.79 8.39 3.25
N CYS A 109 5.13 7.54 4.04
CA CYS A 109 5.74 6.92 5.20
C CYS A 109 6.73 5.84 4.77
N ILE A 110 8.00 6.21 4.65
CA ILE A 110 9.08 5.31 4.17
C ILE A 110 9.21 4.09 5.09
N ALA A 111 8.96 4.24 6.41
CA ALA A 111 9.00 3.13 7.35
C ALA A 111 7.99 2.03 7.00
N HIS A 112 6.75 2.40 6.64
CA HIS A 112 5.71 1.45 6.22
C HIS A 112 6.10 0.73 4.92
N ILE A 113 6.69 1.43 3.96
CA ILE A 113 7.16 0.81 2.72
C ILE A 113 8.22 -0.27 3.01
N TYR A 114 9.22 0.03 3.83
CA TYR A 114 10.22 -0.96 4.22
C TYR A 114 9.65 -2.09 5.08
N GLN A 115 8.65 -1.82 5.91
CA GLN A 115 7.96 -2.85 6.68
C GLN A 115 7.22 -3.83 5.76
N ASP A 116 6.48 -3.34 4.77
CA ASP A 116 5.77 -4.18 3.79
C ASP A 116 6.75 -5.02 2.95
N LEU A 117 7.89 -4.44 2.54
CA LEU A 117 8.96 -5.19 1.86
C LEU A 117 9.57 -6.27 2.75
N GLY A 118 9.78 -5.96 4.04
CA GLY A 118 10.27 -6.91 5.02
C GLY A 118 9.33 -8.11 5.21
N LEU A 119 8.03 -7.84 5.34
CA LEU A 119 7.00 -8.88 5.44
C LEU A 119 6.92 -9.73 4.16
N ASN A 120 7.02 -9.09 2.99
CA ASN A 120 7.06 -9.80 1.71
C ASN A 120 8.29 -10.71 1.60
N ALA A 121 9.47 -10.24 1.96
CA ALA A 121 10.70 -11.02 1.96
C ALA A 121 10.61 -12.20 2.95
N GLU A 122 10.04 -11.98 4.13
CA GLU A 122 9.81 -13.03 5.14
C GLU A 122 8.89 -14.14 4.62
N GLN A 123 7.78 -13.78 3.94
CA GLN A 123 6.87 -14.74 3.32
C GLN A 123 7.55 -15.62 2.27
N HIS A 124 8.55 -15.09 1.59
CA HIS A 124 9.36 -15.81 0.60
C HIS A 124 10.60 -16.49 1.20
N GLN A 125 10.69 -16.57 2.54
CA GLN A 125 11.81 -17.18 3.29
C GLN A 125 13.18 -16.53 3.03
N LYS A 126 13.21 -15.32 2.51
CA LYS A 126 14.39 -14.50 2.28
C LYS A 126 14.74 -13.73 3.57
N TYR A 127 15.12 -14.45 4.60
CA TYR A 127 15.22 -13.90 5.96
C TYR A 127 16.30 -12.81 6.12
N GLU A 128 17.41 -12.88 5.39
CA GLU A 128 18.43 -11.83 5.43
C GLU A 128 17.95 -10.53 4.76
N GLU A 129 17.20 -10.66 3.67
CA GLU A 129 16.55 -9.52 2.99
C GLU A 129 15.45 -8.91 3.89
N ALA A 130 14.63 -9.74 4.54
CA ALA A 130 13.64 -9.30 5.50
C ALA A 130 14.29 -8.54 6.67
N ARG A 131 15.40 -9.05 7.22
CA ARG A 131 16.16 -8.39 8.27
C ARG A 131 16.68 -7.02 7.84
N TYR A 132 17.17 -6.91 6.62
CA TYR A 132 17.62 -5.65 6.05
C TYR A 132 16.48 -4.63 5.99
N PHE A 133 15.32 -5.02 5.45
CA PHE A 133 14.18 -4.12 5.32
C PHE A 133 13.60 -3.70 6.68
N PHE A 134 13.48 -4.58 7.66
CA PHE A 134 13.00 -4.19 8.99
C PHE A 134 13.97 -3.23 9.70
N LYS A 135 15.28 -3.37 9.50
CA LYS A 135 16.25 -2.38 9.98
C LYS A 135 16.09 -1.03 9.30
N LYS A 136 15.79 -1.01 8.00
CA LYS A 136 15.49 0.22 7.27
C LYS A 136 14.20 0.85 7.80
N ALA A 137 13.14 0.08 8.02
CA ALA A 137 11.91 0.58 8.62
C ALA A 137 12.17 1.26 9.98
N GLU A 138 12.97 0.65 10.84
CA GLU A 138 13.35 1.22 12.13
C GLU A 138 14.09 2.56 12.00
N GLN A 139 15.01 2.68 11.02
CA GLN A 139 15.77 3.92 10.79
C GLN A 139 14.88 5.10 10.37
N PHE A 140 13.78 4.83 9.66
CA PHE A 140 12.83 5.84 9.18
C PHE A 140 11.61 6.01 10.08
N ASN A 141 11.47 5.17 11.11
CA ASN A 141 10.34 5.25 12.03
C ASN A 141 10.57 6.35 13.05
N ALA A 142 9.68 7.34 13.04
CA ALA A 142 9.66 8.43 14.02
C ALA A 142 8.66 8.20 15.16
N ALA A 143 7.78 7.20 15.04
CA ALA A 143 6.70 6.93 15.99
C ALA A 143 7.11 5.86 17.01
N LEU A 144 6.99 6.19 18.31
CA LEU A 144 7.32 5.28 19.41
C LEU A 144 6.42 4.03 19.44
N ASP A 145 5.16 4.18 19.02
CA ASP A 145 4.16 3.10 19.08
C ASP A 145 4.46 1.94 18.11
N GLU A 146 5.11 2.23 16.98
CA GLU A 146 5.48 1.21 15.98
C GLU A 146 6.82 0.54 16.28
N GLN A 147 7.62 1.12 17.17
CA GLN A 147 8.94 0.61 17.50
C GLN A 147 8.88 -0.79 18.11
N SER A 148 7.89 -1.07 18.96
CA SER A 148 7.70 -2.40 19.55
C SER A 148 7.39 -3.47 18.51
N LEU A 149 6.53 -3.13 17.52
CA LEU A 149 6.17 -4.04 16.43
C LEU A 149 7.37 -4.35 15.52
N LEU A 150 8.15 -3.33 15.18
CA LEU A 150 9.38 -3.54 14.39
C LEU A 150 10.41 -4.38 15.14
N GLN A 151 10.53 -4.21 16.46
CA GLN A 151 11.40 -5.04 17.30
C GLN A 151 10.93 -6.50 17.34
N GLU A 152 9.63 -6.74 17.41
CA GLU A 152 9.05 -8.09 17.32
C GLU A 152 9.38 -8.75 15.97
N HIS A 153 9.23 -8.02 14.86
CA HIS A 153 9.59 -8.52 13.54
C HIS A 153 11.07 -8.89 13.47
N GLN A 154 11.96 -8.05 13.98
CA GLN A 154 13.41 -8.31 13.99
C GLN A 154 13.76 -9.54 14.84
N ASN A 155 13.19 -9.70 16.03
CA ASN A 155 13.41 -10.86 16.89
C ASN A 155 12.90 -12.14 16.22
N ARG A 156 11.73 -12.10 15.59
CA ARG A 156 11.18 -13.22 14.84
C ARG A 156 12.08 -13.66 13.70
N ILE A 157 12.59 -12.70 12.91
CA ILE A 157 13.51 -12.99 11.81
C ILE A 157 14.84 -13.54 12.31
N LYS A 158 15.39 -13.00 13.39
CA LYS A 158 16.60 -13.52 14.01
C LYS A 158 16.44 -15.00 14.36
N ASN A 159 15.37 -15.36 15.03
CA ASN A 159 15.08 -16.75 15.41
C ASN A 159 14.94 -17.68 14.19
N LYS A 160 14.32 -17.20 13.09
CA LYS A 160 14.20 -17.98 11.84
C LYS A 160 15.55 -18.21 11.18
N ILE A 161 16.44 -17.22 11.17
CA ILE A 161 17.80 -17.34 10.64
C ILE A 161 18.61 -18.35 11.46
N GLU A 162 18.54 -18.28 12.79
CA GLU A 162 19.24 -19.20 13.68
C GLU A 162 18.74 -20.64 13.51
N SER A 163 17.43 -20.84 13.43
CA SER A 163 16.82 -22.15 13.18
C SER A 163 17.22 -22.73 11.82
N ALA A 164 17.25 -21.91 10.77
CA ALA A 164 17.67 -22.35 9.45
C ALA A 164 19.14 -22.77 9.42
N LYS A 165 20.02 -22.05 10.12
CA LYS A 165 21.44 -22.43 10.27
C LYS A 165 21.60 -23.75 11.02
N ALA A 166 20.89 -23.94 12.14
CA ALA A 166 20.94 -25.16 12.91
C ALA A 166 20.51 -26.40 12.11
N MET A 167 19.50 -26.29 11.26
CA MET A 167 19.08 -27.34 10.33
C MET A 167 20.18 -27.74 9.35
N ILE A 168 20.88 -26.75 8.78
CA ILE A 168 21.98 -27.00 7.81
C ILE A 168 23.12 -27.78 8.51
N TYR A 169 23.49 -27.39 9.73
CA TYR A 169 24.55 -28.11 10.50
C TYR A 169 24.17 -29.56 10.79
N ASN A 170 22.92 -29.84 11.14
CA ASN A 170 22.44 -31.20 11.43
C ASN A 170 22.32 -32.10 10.19
N LEU A 171 22.29 -31.54 8.97
CA LEU A 171 22.24 -32.30 7.72
C LEU A 171 23.64 -32.62 7.16
N GLN A 172 24.69 -31.98 7.68
CA GLN A 172 26.08 -32.15 7.22
C GLN A 172 26.93 -33.05 8.19
N GLY A 173 26.37 -33.46 9.31
CA GLY A 173 26.99 -34.37 10.31
C GLY A 173 26.37 -35.75 10.28
#